data_40a622b1049a2a3b93248132dff00284
#
_entry.id   40a622b1049a2a3b93248132dff00284
#
_cell.length_a   1.000
_cell.length_b   1.000
_cell.length_c   1.000
_cell.angle_alpha   90.00
_cell.angle_beta   90.00
_cell.angle_gamma   90.00
#
_symmetry.space_group_name_H-M   'P 1'
#
loop_
_entity.id
_entity.type
_entity.pdbx_description
1 polymer ?
#
loop_
_entity_poly.entity_id
_entity_poly.type
_entity_poly.pdbx_seq_one_letter_code
_entity_poly.pdbx_strand_id
1 'polypeptide(L)'
;MNKKIHSLALLVNLGIYGVALPALADDNTASAQHEDTMVITAAEQNLQAPGVSTITADEIRKNPPARDVAEIIRTMPGVNLTGNSTSGQRGNNRQIDIRGMGPENTLILIDGKPVTSRNSIRLGWRGERDTRGDTGWVPPEMIERIEVIRGPAAARYGNGAAGGVVNIITKKFDDQWHGSWNTYLNAPEHKDEGSTKRTNFSLSGPLGGDFSFRMFGNLDKTQADAWDINQGHQSDRTGAYADTLPAGREGVENKDINGVVRWGFAPMQSLEFEAGYSRQNNLYAGDTQNTNNDNSSSGLVKKNYGKETNRIYRQNFAVTWNGGWDNGITTSNWAQYEHTRNSRLGEGLAGGTEGLFNSNKFTDTDLADVMLHSEINLPIDFLVNQNLTLGTEWNQQRMKDSTSFTQTLQGGTIPGMSNDRSPYTSAEIFSLFAENNMELTDSTMLTPALRFDHHTIVGNNWSPSLNLSQGLGDDFTLKMGIARAYKAPSLYQT
;
A
#
# COMPACT_ATOMS: atom_id res chain seq x y z
N MET A 1 5.63 -21.56 -23.81
CA MET A 1 6.28 -20.42 -24.49
C MET A 1 6.74 -19.30 -23.55
N ASN A 2 6.32 -19.31 -22.28
CA ASN A 2 6.50 -18.18 -21.34
C ASN A 2 7.85 -18.14 -20.59
N LYS A 3 8.62 -19.23 -20.54
CA LYS A 3 9.92 -19.24 -19.83
C LYS A 3 11.05 -18.46 -20.53
N LYS A 4 10.93 -18.18 -21.82
CA LYS A 4 11.98 -17.49 -22.57
C LYS A 4 11.94 -15.96 -22.45
N ILE A 5 10.79 -15.38 -22.11
CA ILE A 5 10.63 -13.92 -22.00
C ILE A 5 11.22 -13.41 -20.68
N HIS A 6 11.10 -14.18 -19.59
CA HIS A 6 11.64 -13.80 -18.28
C HIS A 6 13.16 -13.73 -18.26
N SER A 7 13.82 -14.60 -19.03
CA SER A 7 15.28 -14.60 -19.16
C SER A 7 15.82 -13.40 -19.94
N LEU A 8 15.01 -12.86 -20.87
CA LEU A 8 15.44 -11.75 -21.72
C LEU A 8 15.39 -10.39 -20.97
N ALA A 9 14.40 -10.19 -20.10
CA ALA A 9 14.29 -8.96 -19.31
C ALA A 9 15.43 -8.83 -18.30
N LEU A 10 15.84 -9.93 -17.68
CA LEU A 10 16.96 -9.95 -16.75
C LEU A 10 18.31 -9.71 -17.46
N LEU A 11 18.47 -10.24 -18.67
CA LEU A 11 19.69 -10.09 -19.49
C LEU A 11 19.88 -8.68 -20.03
N VAL A 12 18.79 -7.97 -20.36
CA VAL A 12 18.88 -6.58 -20.85
C VAL A 12 19.35 -5.64 -19.74
N ASN A 13 18.89 -5.82 -18.50
CA ASN A 13 19.35 -5.01 -17.39
C ASN A 13 20.80 -5.31 -16.98
N LEU A 14 21.21 -6.56 -16.98
CA LEU A 14 22.61 -6.95 -16.72
C LEU A 14 23.58 -6.43 -17.78
N GLY A 15 23.14 -6.32 -19.04
CA GLY A 15 23.96 -5.80 -20.13
C GLY A 15 24.26 -4.30 -20.02
N ILE A 16 23.37 -3.51 -19.44
CA ILE A 16 23.57 -2.06 -19.26
C ILE A 16 24.56 -1.78 -18.13
N TYR A 17 24.59 -2.62 -17.09
CA TYR A 17 25.49 -2.43 -15.94
C TYR A 17 26.94 -2.90 -16.17
N GLY A 18 27.18 -3.68 -17.20
CA GLY A 18 28.52 -4.20 -17.50
C GLY A 18 29.49 -3.19 -18.13
N VAL A 19 29.06 -1.98 -18.46
CA VAL A 19 29.88 -0.99 -19.21
C VAL A 19 30.45 0.10 -18.31
N ALA A 20 30.03 0.22 -17.04
CA ALA A 20 30.47 1.28 -16.13
C ALA A 20 31.21 0.73 -14.91
N LEU A 21 32.47 0.32 -15.08
CA LEU A 21 33.39 0.20 -13.98
C LEU A 21 34.17 1.52 -13.86
N PRO A 22 34.01 2.29 -12.77
CA PRO A 22 34.82 3.48 -12.58
C PRO A 22 36.23 3.14 -12.12
N ALA A 23 37.18 3.87 -12.64
CA ALA A 23 38.53 3.90 -12.11
C ALA A 23 38.50 4.49 -10.69
N LEU A 24 39.14 3.81 -9.76
CA LEU A 24 39.37 4.27 -8.39
C LEU A 24 40.16 5.58 -8.40
N ALA A 25 39.59 6.65 -7.90
CA ALA A 25 40.27 7.82 -7.52
C ALA A 25 40.01 8.10 -6.03
N ASP A 26 41.08 8.02 -5.26
CA ASP A 26 41.15 8.46 -3.87
C ASP A 26 40.95 9.98 -3.81
N ASP A 27 39.98 10.49 -3.07
CA ASP A 27 40.14 11.76 -2.36
C ASP A 27 39.07 11.97 -1.28
N ASN A 28 39.57 12.05 -0.08
CA ASN A 28 38.92 12.36 1.19
C ASN A 28 38.76 13.86 1.40
N THR A 29 37.90 14.59 0.68
CA THR A 29 37.53 15.98 1.04
C THR A 29 36.26 16.53 0.40
N ALA A 30 35.20 15.76 0.23
CA ALA A 30 33.97 16.24 -0.41
C ALA A 30 32.68 15.89 0.33
N SER A 31 32.69 15.84 1.66
CA SER A 31 31.47 15.50 2.42
C SER A 31 30.58 16.67 2.81
N ALA A 32 30.85 17.89 2.38
CA ALA A 32 30.10 19.07 2.81
C ALA A 32 29.48 19.92 1.68
N GLN A 33 29.68 19.57 0.41
CA GLN A 33 29.16 20.40 -0.69
C GLN A 33 28.35 19.63 -1.75
N HIS A 34 28.01 18.36 -1.51
CA HIS A 34 27.22 17.56 -2.44
C HIS A 34 25.73 17.48 -2.10
N GLU A 35 25.26 18.21 -1.08
CA GLU A 35 23.80 18.27 -0.78
C GLU A 35 23.03 19.16 -1.74
N ASP A 36 23.66 20.02 -2.52
CA ASP A 36 22.97 20.98 -3.39
C ASP A 36 22.87 20.59 -4.88
N THR A 37 23.50 19.50 -5.28
CA THR A 37 23.23 18.88 -6.59
C THR A 37 22.51 17.57 -6.40
N MET A 38 21.30 17.62 -5.82
CA MET A 38 20.42 16.48 -5.84
C MET A 38 20.13 16.09 -7.27
N VAL A 39 20.68 14.97 -7.71
CA VAL A 39 20.09 14.24 -8.85
C VAL A 39 18.67 13.92 -8.43
N ILE A 40 17.72 14.69 -8.95
CA ILE A 40 16.29 14.46 -8.68
C ILE A 40 15.98 13.06 -9.16
N THR A 41 15.73 12.15 -8.23
CA THR A 41 15.32 10.79 -8.58
C THR A 41 14.00 10.83 -9.35
N ALA A 42 13.70 9.82 -10.15
CA ALA A 42 12.41 9.74 -10.85
C ALA A 42 11.22 9.87 -9.88
N ALA A 43 11.37 9.41 -8.64
CA ALA A 43 10.37 9.61 -7.59
C ALA A 43 10.21 11.09 -7.21
N GLU A 44 11.30 11.83 -7.05
CA GLU A 44 11.28 13.27 -6.74
C GLU A 44 10.77 14.10 -7.93
N GLN A 45 11.03 13.66 -9.14
CA GLN A 45 10.50 14.27 -10.35
C GLN A 45 8.97 14.15 -10.44
N ASN A 46 8.40 13.06 -9.97
CA ASN A 46 6.95 12.90 -9.86
C ASN A 46 6.32 13.89 -8.87
N LEU A 47 7.08 14.37 -7.88
CA LEU A 47 6.61 15.43 -6.98
C LEU A 47 6.37 16.77 -7.69
N GLN A 48 6.88 16.94 -8.89
CA GLN A 48 6.62 18.10 -9.73
C GLN A 48 5.36 17.97 -10.58
N ALA A 49 4.79 16.77 -10.71
CA ALA A 49 3.56 16.51 -11.45
C ALA A 49 2.34 17.24 -10.84
N PRO A 50 1.30 17.52 -11.62
CA PRO A 50 0.05 18.08 -11.11
C PRO A 50 -0.57 17.18 -10.03
N GLY A 51 -1.06 17.79 -8.96
CA GLY A 51 -1.77 17.07 -7.90
C GLY A 51 -0.88 16.32 -6.90
N VAL A 52 0.42 16.54 -6.92
CA VAL A 52 1.36 15.95 -5.93
C VAL A 52 1.44 16.84 -4.69
N SER A 53 1.45 16.21 -3.53
CA SER A 53 1.65 16.85 -2.22
C SER A 53 2.46 15.94 -1.32
N THR A 54 3.27 16.55 -0.46
CA THR A 54 4.07 15.86 0.55
C THR A 54 3.62 16.31 1.94
N ILE A 55 3.45 15.37 2.86
CA ILE A 55 3.22 15.63 4.28
C ILE A 55 4.48 15.19 5.02
N THR A 56 5.17 16.12 5.64
CA THR A 56 6.42 15.86 6.35
C THR A 56 6.18 15.34 7.77
N ALA A 57 7.20 14.74 8.39
CA ALA A 57 7.16 14.34 9.79
C ALA A 57 6.84 15.52 10.74
N ASP A 58 7.32 16.72 10.41
CA ASP A 58 7.05 17.92 11.20
C ASP A 58 5.58 18.33 11.12
N GLU A 59 4.98 18.24 9.94
CA GLU A 59 3.54 18.50 9.76
C GLU A 59 2.70 17.44 10.48
N ILE A 60 3.12 16.18 10.44
CA ILE A 60 2.46 15.10 11.21
C ILE A 60 2.50 15.41 12.71
N ARG A 61 3.66 15.85 13.23
CA ARG A 61 3.82 16.18 14.67
C ARG A 61 3.04 17.41 15.13
N LYS A 62 2.80 18.36 14.24
CA LYS A 62 2.00 19.58 14.56
C LYS A 62 0.51 19.30 14.68
N ASN A 63 0.03 18.23 14.10
CA ASN A 63 -1.36 17.81 14.18
C ASN A 63 -1.60 16.96 15.44
N PRO A 64 -2.86 16.85 15.92
CA PRO A 64 -3.20 15.90 16.97
C PRO A 64 -2.74 14.49 16.58
N PRO A 65 -2.30 13.67 17.54
CA PRO A 65 -1.86 12.32 17.28
C PRO A 65 -2.89 11.52 16.50
N ALA A 66 -2.50 10.98 15.37
CA ALA A 66 -3.36 10.20 14.50
C ALA A 66 -3.38 8.72 14.91
N ARG A 67 -4.47 8.05 14.63
CA ARG A 67 -4.62 6.62 14.86
C ARG A 67 -3.87 5.81 13.82
N ASP A 68 -3.97 6.22 12.57
CA ASP A 68 -3.32 5.60 11.43
C ASP A 68 -2.99 6.65 10.33
N VAL A 69 -2.28 6.21 9.30
CA VAL A 69 -1.92 7.06 8.16
C VAL A 69 -3.14 7.59 7.40
N ALA A 70 -4.23 6.83 7.36
CA ALA A 70 -5.45 7.28 6.70
C ALA A 70 -6.05 8.53 7.35
N GLU A 71 -5.96 8.66 8.68
CA GLU A 71 -6.39 9.87 9.38
C GLU A 71 -5.55 11.09 9.02
N ILE A 72 -4.27 10.91 8.76
CA ILE A 72 -3.37 12.00 8.34
C ILE A 72 -3.74 12.45 6.93
N ILE A 73 -3.87 11.51 6.00
CA ILE A 73 -4.07 11.81 4.59
C ILE A 73 -5.47 12.35 4.29
N ARG A 74 -6.50 11.93 5.02
CA ARG A 74 -7.89 12.38 4.79
C ARG A 74 -8.09 13.89 4.89
N THR A 75 -7.18 14.60 5.53
CA THR A 75 -7.23 16.06 5.65
C THR A 75 -6.86 16.77 4.35
N MET A 76 -6.31 16.03 3.38
CA MET A 76 -5.90 16.60 2.10
C MET A 76 -7.10 16.81 1.16
N PRO A 77 -7.12 17.89 0.38
CA PRO A 77 -8.17 18.12 -0.61
C PRO A 77 -8.27 16.98 -1.62
N GLY A 78 -9.48 16.51 -1.90
CA GLY A 78 -9.74 15.43 -2.85
C GLY A 78 -9.42 14.02 -2.35
N VAL A 79 -9.14 13.86 -1.06
CA VAL A 79 -8.95 12.55 -0.42
C VAL A 79 -10.14 12.25 0.46
N ASN A 80 -10.77 11.11 0.22
CA ASN A 80 -11.85 10.57 1.04
C ASN A 80 -11.38 9.35 1.80
N LEU A 81 -11.97 9.13 2.97
CA LEU A 81 -11.76 7.92 3.74
C LEU A 81 -13.04 7.09 3.73
N THR A 82 -13.00 5.91 3.13
CA THR A 82 -14.11 4.95 3.14
C THR A 82 -14.05 4.07 4.39
N GLY A 83 -15.17 3.46 4.77
CA GLY A 83 -15.23 2.61 5.95
C GLY A 83 -15.22 3.38 7.27
N ASN A 84 -15.57 4.65 7.25
CA ASN A 84 -15.55 5.57 8.40
C ASN A 84 -16.96 6.00 8.81
N SER A 85 -17.93 5.12 8.74
CA SER A 85 -19.28 5.46 9.21
C SER A 85 -19.33 5.52 10.73
N THR A 86 -20.21 6.38 11.26
CA THR A 86 -20.43 6.52 12.71
C THR A 86 -21.11 5.31 13.33
N SER A 87 -21.86 4.56 12.53
CA SER A 87 -22.48 3.30 12.93
C SER A 87 -21.81 2.16 12.23
N GLY A 88 -21.10 1.32 12.98
CA GLY A 88 -20.55 0.09 12.49
C GLY A 88 -19.32 0.22 11.64
N GLN A 89 -18.43 1.04 12.05
CA GLN A 89 -17.13 1.13 11.45
C GLN A 89 -16.34 -0.16 11.71
N ARG A 90 -15.94 -0.82 10.64
CA ARG A 90 -15.07 -1.99 10.72
C ARG A 90 -13.64 -1.59 11.00
N GLY A 91 -13.07 -2.16 12.05
CA GLY A 91 -11.78 -1.84 12.63
C GLY A 91 -10.70 -1.35 11.67
N ASN A 92 -10.08 -2.24 10.91
CA ASN A 92 -9.00 -1.92 9.99
C ASN A 92 -9.45 -1.71 8.52
N ASN A 93 -10.74 -1.56 8.25
CA ASN A 93 -11.29 -1.44 6.89
C ASN A 93 -11.23 -0.02 6.32
N ARG A 94 -10.50 0.87 6.92
CA ARG A 94 -10.33 2.22 6.42
C ARG A 94 -9.51 2.22 5.15
N GLN A 95 -10.06 2.75 4.08
CA GLN A 95 -9.40 2.81 2.79
C GLN A 95 -9.40 4.23 2.27
N ILE A 96 -8.31 4.59 1.63
CA ILE A 96 -8.16 5.90 1.00
C ILE A 96 -8.74 5.83 -0.41
N ASP A 97 -9.64 6.76 -0.69
CA ASP A 97 -10.22 7.00 -2.01
C ASP A 97 -9.80 8.39 -2.49
N ILE A 98 -9.09 8.45 -3.60
CA ILE A 98 -8.65 9.71 -4.19
C ILE A 98 -9.63 10.13 -5.28
N ARG A 99 -10.20 11.33 -5.12
CA ARG A 99 -11.13 11.96 -6.06
C ARG A 99 -12.37 11.13 -6.42
N GLY A 100 -12.82 10.24 -5.53
CA GLY A 100 -14.00 9.40 -5.78
C GLY A 100 -13.79 8.29 -6.80
N MET A 101 -12.55 7.97 -7.15
CA MET A 101 -12.22 6.91 -8.11
C MET A 101 -12.38 5.50 -7.53
N GLY A 102 -12.62 5.39 -6.25
CA GLY A 102 -12.66 4.13 -5.50
C GLY A 102 -11.30 3.73 -4.93
N PRO A 103 -11.29 3.16 -3.72
CA PRO A 103 -10.04 2.83 -3.03
C PRO A 103 -9.19 1.79 -3.77
N GLU A 104 -9.78 0.94 -4.58
CA GLU A 104 -9.07 -0.02 -5.44
C GLU A 104 -8.22 0.62 -6.52
N ASN A 105 -8.47 1.88 -6.83
CA ASN A 105 -7.73 2.67 -7.80
C ASN A 105 -6.67 3.58 -7.15
N THR A 106 -6.47 3.46 -5.84
CA THR A 106 -5.40 4.13 -5.11
C THR A 106 -4.30 3.12 -4.79
N LEU A 107 -3.11 3.31 -5.35
CA LEU A 107 -1.96 2.45 -5.07
C LEU A 107 -1.29 2.91 -3.77
N ILE A 108 -1.05 1.98 -2.86
CA ILE A 108 -0.33 2.23 -1.61
C ILE A 108 1.07 1.64 -1.73
N LEU A 109 2.07 2.45 -1.42
CA LEU A 109 3.49 2.05 -1.38
C LEU A 109 4.05 2.27 0.03
N ILE A 110 5.00 1.44 0.41
CA ILE A 110 5.89 1.65 1.56
C ILE A 110 7.33 1.66 1.04
N ASP A 111 8.02 2.76 1.24
CA ASP A 111 9.38 2.98 0.72
C ASP A 111 9.50 2.63 -0.78
N GLY A 112 8.52 3.09 -1.57
CA GLY A 112 8.45 2.88 -3.01
C GLY A 112 8.00 1.49 -3.47
N LYS A 113 7.76 0.54 -2.56
CA LYS A 113 7.35 -0.82 -2.89
C LYS A 113 5.85 -1.00 -2.70
N PRO A 114 5.11 -1.56 -3.70
CA PRO A 114 3.69 -1.80 -3.59
C PRO A 114 3.31 -2.71 -2.42
N VAL A 115 2.21 -2.36 -1.73
CA VAL A 115 1.56 -3.20 -0.74
C VAL A 115 0.30 -3.78 -1.36
N THR A 116 0.19 -5.10 -1.38
CA THR A 116 -0.89 -5.82 -2.07
C THR A 116 -1.84 -6.57 -1.14
N SER A 117 -1.62 -6.48 0.17
CA SER A 117 -2.35 -7.25 1.18
C SER A 117 -3.87 -7.08 1.11
N ARG A 118 -4.36 -5.92 0.68
CA ARG A 118 -5.79 -5.65 0.47
C ARG A 118 -6.43 -6.50 -0.65
N ASN A 119 -5.63 -7.10 -1.52
CA ASN A 119 -6.11 -7.97 -2.60
C ASN A 119 -6.38 -9.40 -2.12
N SER A 120 -6.02 -9.75 -0.87
CA SER A 120 -6.33 -11.02 -0.23
C SER A 120 -7.77 -11.06 0.29
N ILE A 121 -8.74 -10.87 -0.60
CA ILE A 121 -10.15 -10.70 -0.25
C ILE A 121 -11.08 -11.52 -1.11
N ARG A 122 -12.31 -11.60 -0.62
CA ARG A 122 -13.50 -11.95 -1.39
C ARG A 122 -14.44 -10.77 -1.50
N LEU A 123 -15.24 -10.76 -2.56
CA LEU A 123 -16.40 -9.89 -2.64
C LEU A 123 -17.53 -10.50 -1.82
N GLY A 124 -18.24 -9.70 -1.05
CA GLY A 124 -19.48 -10.09 -0.41
C GLY A 124 -20.58 -10.38 -1.45
N TRP A 125 -21.68 -10.97 -0.98
CA TRP A 125 -22.81 -11.35 -1.83
C TRP A 125 -23.41 -10.19 -2.64
N ARG A 126 -23.32 -8.97 -2.12
CA ARG A 126 -23.78 -7.74 -2.77
C ARG A 126 -22.67 -6.98 -3.48
N GLY A 127 -21.51 -7.58 -3.64
CA GLY A 127 -20.35 -6.93 -4.20
C GLY A 127 -19.59 -6.02 -3.20
N GLU A 128 -19.96 -6.07 -1.93
CA GLU A 128 -19.23 -5.36 -0.89
C GLU A 128 -17.83 -5.94 -0.78
N ARG A 129 -16.87 -5.05 -0.73
CA ARG A 129 -15.49 -5.42 -0.46
C ARG A 129 -15.23 -5.36 1.03
N ASP A 130 -14.93 -6.48 1.60
CA ASP A 130 -14.38 -6.52 2.93
C ASP A 130 -12.86 -6.46 2.84
N THR A 131 -12.39 -5.39 2.27
CA THR A 131 -10.98 -5.09 2.18
C THR A 131 -10.55 -4.24 3.33
N ARG A 132 -9.37 -4.55 3.82
CA ARG A 132 -8.68 -3.68 4.74
C ARG A 132 -7.89 -2.65 3.98
N GLY A 133 -7.75 -1.47 4.60
CA GLY A 133 -6.83 -0.47 4.08
C GLY A 133 -5.39 -0.89 4.33
N ASP A 134 -4.52 -0.65 3.36
CA ASP A 134 -3.08 -0.89 3.49
C ASP A 134 -2.32 0.27 4.18
N THR A 135 -3.03 1.10 4.91
CA THR A 135 -2.48 2.28 5.59
C THR A 135 -2.11 2.06 7.06
N GLY A 136 -2.40 0.89 7.58
CA GLY A 136 -2.13 0.53 8.98
C GLY A 136 -0.84 -0.26 9.23
N TRP A 137 0.01 -0.47 8.21
CA TRP A 137 1.22 -1.28 8.33
C TRP A 137 2.41 -0.53 8.92
N VAL A 138 2.39 0.81 8.90
CA VAL A 138 3.43 1.66 9.47
C VAL A 138 2.78 2.58 10.49
N PRO A 139 3.22 2.58 11.76
CA PRO A 139 2.69 3.51 12.75
C PRO A 139 3.10 4.94 12.41
N PRO A 140 2.26 5.95 12.68
CA PRO A 140 2.53 7.35 12.33
C PRO A 140 3.87 7.88 12.81
N GLU A 141 4.34 7.40 13.96
CA GLU A 141 5.59 7.82 14.58
C GLU A 141 6.85 7.38 13.81
N MET A 142 6.69 6.38 12.93
CA MET A 142 7.79 5.83 12.11
C MET A 142 7.88 6.45 10.73
N ILE A 143 6.98 7.37 10.42
CA ILE A 143 6.90 8.02 9.11
C ILE A 143 7.84 9.22 9.06
N GLU A 144 8.65 9.31 8.00
CA GLU A 144 9.42 10.49 7.66
C GLU A 144 8.60 11.47 6.84
N ARG A 145 7.92 10.97 5.82
CA ARG A 145 6.99 11.75 5.00
C ARG A 145 5.99 10.85 4.29
N ILE A 146 4.91 11.45 3.84
CA ILE A 146 3.92 10.80 2.98
C ILE A 146 3.82 11.60 1.69
N GLU A 147 4.01 10.92 0.57
CA GLU A 147 3.88 11.49 -0.76
C GLU A 147 2.53 11.06 -1.34
N VAL A 148 1.71 12.01 -1.75
CA VAL A 148 0.38 11.75 -2.32
C VAL A 148 0.29 12.33 -3.71
N ILE A 149 0.07 11.47 -4.71
CA ILE A 149 -0.18 11.83 -6.10
C ILE A 149 -1.67 11.67 -6.36
N ARG A 150 -2.35 12.76 -6.68
CA ARG A 150 -3.80 12.78 -6.96
C ARG A 150 -4.06 12.86 -8.45
N GLY A 151 -4.47 11.76 -9.01
CA GLY A 151 -4.76 11.61 -10.43
C GLY A 151 -4.04 10.41 -11.05
N PRO A 152 -4.29 10.13 -12.33
CA PRO A 152 -3.70 8.98 -12.98
C PRO A 152 -2.18 9.02 -12.99
N ALA A 153 -1.55 7.98 -12.47
CA ALA A 153 -0.11 7.82 -12.40
C ALA A 153 0.35 6.46 -13.01
N ALA A 154 -0.47 5.87 -13.88
CA ALA A 154 -0.23 4.55 -14.44
C ALA A 154 1.01 4.50 -15.35
N ALA A 155 1.42 5.61 -15.97
CA ALA A 155 2.63 5.66 -16.78
C ALA A 155 3.90 5.41 -15.97
N ARG A 156 3.90 5.74 -14.69
CA ARG A 156 5.04 5.51 -13.79
C ARG A 156 4.83 4.29 -12.89
N TYR A 157 3.66 4.19 -12.28
CA TYR A 157 3.37 3.20 -11.22
C TYR A 157 2.53 2.01 -11.69
N GLY A 158 2.02 2.03 -12.91
CA GLY A 158 1.31 0.92 -13.53
C GLY A 158 -0.06 0.63 -12.93
N ASN A 159 -0.33 -0.65 -12.77
CA ASN A 159 -1.64 -1.15 -12.34
C ASN A 159 -2.02 -0.68 -10.93
N GLY A 160 -3.24 -0.17 -10.82
CA GLY A 160 -3.80 0.27 -9.54
C GLY A 160 -3.60 1.74 -9.22
N ALA A 161 -2.83 2.49 -10.02
CA ALA A 161 -2.58 3.92 -9.86
C ALA A 161 -3.52 4.81 -10.68
N ALA A 162 -4.75 4.35 -10.96
CA ALA A 162 -5.70 5.09 -11.78
C ALA A 162 -6.28 6.33 -11.08
N GLY A 163 -6.52 6.25 -9.77
CA GLY A 163 -6.99 7.37 -8.94
C GLY A 163 -5.84 8.17 -8.34
N GLY A 164 -4.74 7.51 -8.07
CA GLY A 164 -3.55 8.11 -7.47
C GLY A 164 -2.66 7.14 -6.73
N VAL A 165 -1.63 7.69 -6.08
CA VAL A 165 -0.63 6.94 -5.32
C VAL A 165 -0.43 7.58 -3.96
N VAL A 166 -0.29 6.76 -2.94
CA VAL A 166 0.15 7.14 -1.60
C VAL A 166 1.43 6.38 -1.30
N ASN A 167 2.55 7.08 -1.18
CA ASN A 167 3.83 6.50 -0.83
C ASN A 167 4.20 6.90 0.60
N ILE A 168 4.27 5.93 1.49
CA ILE A 168 4.62 6.09 2.89
C ILE A 168 6.12 5.86 3.01
N ILE A 169 6.88 6.93 3.28
CA ILE A 169 8.33 6.85 3.45
C ILE A 169 8.64 6.74 4.93
N THR A 170 9.33 5.69 5.30
CA THR A 170 9.76 5.45 6.68
C THR A 170 11.07 6.20 6.99
N LYS A 171 11.32 6.45 8.28
CA LYS A 171 12.54 7.14 8.73
C LYS A 171 13.79 6.47 8.19
N LYS A 172 14.78 7.26 7.81
CA LYS A 172 16.02 6.81 7.19
C LYS A 172 16.99 6.14 8.20
N PHE A 173 18.07 5.62 7.66
CA PHE A 173 19.21 5.16 8.45
C PHE A 173 19.94 6.35 9.07
N ASP A 174 20.47 6.15 10.26
CA ASP A 174 21.23 7.15 10.99
C ASP A 174 22.70 6.76 11.08
N ASP A 175 23.58 7.75 11.05
CA ASP A 175 25.04 7.57 11.25
C ASP A 175 25.42 7.34 12.70
N GLN A 176 24.50 7.60 13.61
CA GLN A 176 24.63 7.39 15.05
C GLN A 176 23.47 6.51 15.54
N TRP A 177 23.67 5.95 16.73
CA TRP A 177 22.60 5.19 17.37
C TRP A 177 21.47 6.13 17.81
N HIS A 178 20.29 5.91 17.26
CA HIS A 178 19.06 6.57 17.65
C HIS A 178 18.01 5.54 18.08
N GLY A 179 17.29 5.88 19.12
CA GLY A 179 16.16 5.09 19.58
C GLY A 179 15.01 5.99 19.98
N SER A 180 13.79 5.51 19.76
CA SER A 180 12.59 6.17 20.26
C SER A 180 11.64 5.16 20.86
N TRP A 181 10.95 5.60 21.89
CA TRP A 181 9.83 4.87 22.49
C TRP A 181 8.66 5.83 22.59
N ASN A 182 7.52 5.42 22.03
CA ASN A 182 6.32 6.26 22.01
C ASN A 182 5.16 5.48 22.62
N THR A 183 4.32 6.22 23.36
CA THR A 183 3.06 5.71 23.89
C THR A 183 1.94 6.66 23.51
N TYR A 184 0.89 6.13 22.93
CA TYR A 184 -0.31 6.85 22.57
C TYR A 184 -1.51 6.29 23.37
N LEU A 185 -2.26 7.19 23.98
CA LEU A 185 -3.48 6.87 24.71
C LEU A 185 -4.61 7.73 24.17
N ASN A 186 -5.71 7.11 23.84
CA ASN A 186 -6.98 7.78 23.57
C ASN A 186 -8.01 7.22 24.52
N ALA A 187 -8.48 8.04 25.44
CA ALA A 187 -9.54 7.71 26.38
C ALA A 187 -10.76 8.56 26.01
N PRO A 188 -11.77 7.99 25.37
CA PRO A 188 -13.00 8.69 25.06
C PRO A 188 -13.69 9.18 26.32
N GLU A 189 -14.37 10.31 26.25
CA GLU A 189 -15.16 10.85 27.35
C GLU A 189 -16.34 9.93 27.69
N HIS A 190 -16.96 9.38 26.66
CA HIS A 190 -18.07 8.44 26.84
C HIS A 190 -17.53 7.03 27.11
N LYS A 191 -17.88 6.46 28.24
CA LYS A 191 -17.39 5.16 28.72
C LYS A 191 -17.67 3.98 27.79
N ASP A 192 -18.71 4.10 26.94
CA ASP A 192 -19.12 3.04 26.03
C ASP A 192 -18.34 3.09 24.69
N GLU A 193 -17.57 4.14 24.47
CA GLU A 193 -16.63 4.20 23.34
C GLU A 193 -15.33 3.47 23.65
N GLY A 194 -14.82 2.76 22.66
CA GLY A 194 -13.57 2.01 22.79
C GLY A 194 -12.33 2.90 22.92
N SER A 195 -11.56 2.72 23.98
CA SER A 195 -10.28 3.39 24.18
C SER A 195 -9.18 2.78 23.30
N THR A 196 -8.17 3.58 22.96
CA THR A 196 -6.99 3.12 22.21
C THR A 196 -5.73 3.22 23.08
N LYS A 197 -4.91 2.18 23.02
CA LYS A 197 -3.56 2.14 23.59
C LYS A 197 -2.59 1.66 22.51
N ARG A 198 -1.56 2.45 22.26
CA ARG A 198 -0.49 2.08 21.33
C ARG A 198 0.86 2.32 21.98
N THR A 199 1.77 1.41 21.78
CA THR A 199 3.17 1.58 22.12
C THR A 199 4.02 1.11 20.95
N ASN A 200 5.03 1.87 20.61
CA ASN A 200 5.98 1.51 19.57
C ASN A 200 7.39 1.94 19.95
N PHE A 201 8.33 1.28 19.34
CA PHE A 201 9.75 1.63 19.45
C PHE A 201 10.39 1.65 18.07
N SER A 202 11.42 2.46 17.94
CA SER A 202 12.34 2.39 16.81
C SER A 202 13.77 2.38 17.32
N LEU A 203 14.63 1.74 16.53
CA LEU A 203 16.06 1.72 16.76
C LEU A 203 16.77 1.75 15.42
N SER A 204 17.77 2.61 15.28
CA SER A 204 18.58 2.73 14.07
C SER A 204 20.02 3.09 14.44
N GLY A 205 20.96 2.80 13.54
CA GLY A 205 22.35 3.17 13.72
C GLY A 205 23.34 2.27 12.99
N PRO A 206 24.63 2.55 13.14
CA PRO A 206 25.68 1.75 12.54
C PRO A 206 25.86 0.41 13.28
N LEU A 207 26.08 -0.67 12.52
CA LEU A 207 26.44 -2.00 13.04
C LEU A 207 27.96 -2.24 13.06
N GLY A 208 28.73 -1.29 12.52
CA GLY A 208 30.17 -1.40 12.31
C GLY A 208 30.56 -1.68 10.86
N GLY A 209 31.71 -1.21 10.44
CA GLY A 209 32.10 -1.19 9.04
C GLY A 209 31.10 -0.42 8.19
N ASP A 210 30.74 -0.98 7.04
CA ASP A 210 29.81 -0.36 6.08
C ASP A 210 28.35 -0.78 6.29
N PHE A 211 28.02 -1.34 7.49
CA PHE A 211 26.67 -1.81 7.82
C PHE A 211 25.95 -0.83 8.73
N SER A 212 24.69 -0.57 8.40
CA SER A 212 23.74 0.15 9.25
C SER A 212 22.40 -0.58 9.28
N PHE A 213 21.57 -0.28 10.27
CA PHE A 213 20.27 -0.87 10.38
C PHE A 213 19.22 0.12 10.87
N ARG A 214 17.99 -0.20 10.62
CA ARG A 214 16.82 0.39 11.24
C ARG A 214 15.79 -0.68 11.52
N MET A 215 15.09 -0.56 12.62
CA MET A 215 13.98 -1.44 12.97
C MET A 215 12.92 -0.70 13.76
N PHE A 216 11.70 -1.17 13.67
CA PHE A 216 10.63 -0.72 14.55
C PHE A 216 9.73 -1.89 14.95
N GLY A 217 9.07 -1.74 16.08
CA GLY A 217 8.00 -2.61 16.54
C GLY A 217 6.83 -1.79 17.04
N ASN A 218 5.62 -2.31 16.85
CA ASN A 218 4.37 -1.64 17.23
C ASN A 218 3.40 -2.62 17.85
N LEU A 219 2.75 -2.18 18.92
CA LEU A 219 1.62 -2.85 19.54
C LEU A 219 0.50 -1.81 19.70
N ASP A 220 -0.60 -2.00 19.00
CA ASP A 220 -1.75 -1.13 19.03
C ASP A 220 -3.02 -1.92 19.36
N LYS A 221 -3.82 -1.40 20.29
CA LYS A 221 -5.10 -1.99 20.64
C LYS A 221 -6.13 -0.89 20.84
N THR A 222 -7.17 -0.93 20.03
CA THR A 222 -8.41 -0.19 20.23
C THR A 222 -9.49 -1.17 20.67
N GLN A 223 -10.15 -0.90 21.77
CA GLN A 223 -11.30 -1.68 22.20
C GLN A 223 -12.49 -1.45 21.27
N ALA A 224 -13.34 -2.46 21.13
CA ALA A 224 -14.62 -2.28 20.48
C ALA A 224 -15.51 -1.34 21.32
N ASP A 225 -16.35 -0.53 20.66
CA ASP A 225 -17.41 0.20 21.34
C ASP A 225 -18.38 -0.79 22.00
N ALA A 226 -19.04 -0.36 23.09
CA ALA A 226 -20.03 -1.19 23.74
C ALA A 226 -21.07 -1.70 22.74
N TRP A 227 -21.50 -2.94 22.90
CA TRP A 227 -22.42 -3.60 21.95
C TRP A 227 -23.78 -2.88 21.82
N ASP A 228 -24.16 -2.11 22.80
CA ASP A 228 -25.40 -1.34 22.94
C ASP A 228 -25.22 0.18 22.86
N ILE A 229 -24.07 0.66 22.42
CA ILE A 229 -23.75 2.10 22.36
C ILE A 229 -24.78 2.90 21.55
N ASN A 230 -25.38 2.28 20.54
CA ASN A 230 -26.42 2.88 19.71
C ASN A 230 -27.85 2.48 20.13
N GLN A 231 -28.03 2.00 21.34
CA GLN A 231 -29.36 1.76 21.90
C GLN A 231 -30.15 3.07 21.94
N GLY A 232 -31.30 3.08 21.29
CA GLY A 232 -32.08 4.30 21.08
C GLY A 232 -32.07 4.85 19.66
N HIS A 233 -31.14 4.39 18.82
CA HIS A 233 -31.14 4.65 17.38
C HIS A 233 -31.76 3.50 16.59
N GLN A 234 -32.61 2.73 17.24
CA GLN A 234 -33.32 1.61 16.63
C GLN A 234 -34.30 2.11 15.60
N SER A 235 -34.42 1.39 14.51
CA SER A 235 -35.42 1.69 13.49
C SER A 235 -36.79 1.24 13.97
N ASP A 236 -37.80 2.09 13.81
CA ASP A 236 -39.22 1.72 13.98
C ASP A 236 -39.74 0.76 12.90
N ARG A 237 -38.85 0.14 12.15
CA ARG A 237 -39.20 -0.82 11.11
C ARG A 237 -39.78 -2.07 11.73
N THR A 238 -40.86 -2.54 11.12
CA THR A 238 -41.54 -3.82 11.48
C THR A 238 -41.03 -4.96 10.61
N GLY A 239 -41.12 -6.18 11.09
CA GLY A 239 -40.72 -7.39 10.36
C GLY A 239 -39.28 -7.80 10.65
N ALA A 240 -38.64 -8.40 9.65
CA ALA A 240 -37.27 -8.95 9.79
C ALA A 240 -36.17 -7.92 10.14
N TYR A 241 -36.49 -6.65 10.10
CA TYR A 241 -35.56 -5.55 10.42
C TYR A 241 -35.95 -4.80 11.69
N ALA A 242 -36.95 -5.32 12.40
CA ALA A 242 -37.35 -4.74 13.69
C ALA A 242 -36.22 -4.96 14.70
N ASP A 243 -35.93 -3.92 15.46
CA ASP A 243 -35.07 -3.99 16.65
C ASP A 243 -33.59 -4.37 16.41
N THR A 244 -33.03 -4.23 15.20
CA THR A 244 -31.62 -4.36 15.00
C THR A 244 -30.90 -3.14 15.60
N LEU A 245 -30.03 -3.39 16.59
CA LEU A 245 -29.15 -2.35 17.13
C LEU A 245 -28.08 -2.02 16.10
N PRO A 246 -27.93 -0.75 15.70
CA PRO A 246 -26.79 -0.36 14.91
C PRO A 246 -25.50 -0.66 15.69
N ALA A 247 -24.55 -1.33 15.03
CA ALA A 247 -23.29 -1.66 15.65
C ALA A 247 -22.47 -0.40 15.95
N GLY A 248 -21.68 -0.45 17.02
CA GLY A 248 -20.60 0.49 17.30
C GLY A 248 -19.37 0.21 16.44
N ARG A 249 -18.28 0.90 16.72
CA ARG A 249 -16.99 0.65 16.05
C ARG A 249 -16.41 -0.69 16.49
N GLU A 250 -15.92 -1.46 15.55
CA GLU A 250 -15.09 -2.62 15.88
C GLU A 250 -13.79 -2.19 16.55
N GLY A 251 -13.30 -3.02 17.45
CA GLY A 251 -11.95 -2.87 17.96
C GLY A 251 -10.92 -3.41 16.97
N VAL A 252 -9.67 -3.06 17.20
CA VAL A 252 -8.52 -3.54 16.45
C VAL A 252 -7.39 -3.92 17.39
N GLU A 253 -6.59 -4.90 16.98
CA GLU A 253 -5.33 -5.20 17.61
C GLU A 253 -4.28 -5.42 16.53
N ASN A 254 -3.24 -4.59 16.50
CA ASN A 254 -2.17 -4.64 15.52
C ASN A 254 -0.84 -4.92 16.22
N LYS A 255 -0.05 -5.80 15.62
CA LYS A 255 1.30 -6.17 16.08
C LYS A 255 2.20 -6.18 14.86
N ASP A 256 3.20 -5.33 14.87
CA ASP A 256 4.08 -5.12 13.73
C ASP A 256 5.53 -5.15 14.19
N ILE A 257 6.38 -5.77 13.40
CA ILE A 257 7.82 -5.67 13.50
C ILE A 257 8.41 -5.60 12.09
N ASN A 258 9.30 -4.66 11.86
CA ASN A 258 10.01 -4.50 10.59
C ASN A 258 11.47 -4.16 10.88
N GLY A 259 12.37 -4.69 10.08
CA GLY A 259 13.79 -4.41 10.15
C GLY A 259 14.43 -4.37 8.77
N VAL A 260 15.38 -3.47 8.60
CA VAL A 260 16.20 -3.34 7.40
C VAL A 260 17.66 -3.25 7.81
N VAL A 261 18.50 -4.05 7.17
CA VAL A 261 19.95 -3.94 7.25
C VAL A 261 20.47 -3.44 5.92
N ARG A 262 21.29 -2.40 5.96
CA ARG A 262 21.94 -1.80 4.79
C ARG A 262 23.43 -2.08 4.83
N TRP A 263 23.95 -2.46 3.70
CA TRP A 263 25.38 -2.62 3.44
C TRP A 263 25.82 -1.64 2.34
N GLY A 264 26.64 -0.64 2.70
CA GLY A 264 27.27 0.28 1.76
C GLY A 264 28.59 -0.29 1.25
N PHE A 265 28.54 -1.19 0.25
CA PHE A 265 29.70 -1.97 -0.18
C PHE A 265 30.68 -1.20 -1.07
N ALA A 266 30.29 -0.04 -1.57
CA ALA A 266 31.13 0.89 -2.32
C ALA A 266 30.54 2.32 -2.23
N PRO A 267 31.29 3.37 -2.60
CA PRO A 267 30.76 4.73 -2.69
C PRO A 267 29.48 4.77 -3.54
N MET A 268 28.43 5.38 -3.02
CA MET A 268 27.12 5.50 -3.64
C MET A 268 26.47 4.15 -4.05
N GLN A 269 26.92 3.04 -3.49
CA GLN A 269 26.40 1.69 -3.75
C GLN A 269 25.91 1.06 -2.44
N SER A 270 24.69 0.61 -2.38
CA SER A 270 24.17 -0.05 -1.19
C SER A 270 23.24 -1.21 -1.52
N LEU A 271 23.30 -2.22 -0.67
CA LEU A 271 22.32 -3.30 -0.61
C LEU A 271 21.53 -3.20 0.69
N GLU A 272 20.21 -3.30 0.60
CA GLU A 272 19.31 -3.32 1.74
C GLU A 272 18.58 -4.66 1.79
N PHE A 273 18.51 -5.25 2.98
CA PHE A 273 17.79 -6.48 3.26
C PHE A 273 16.69 -6.16 4.26
N GLU A 274 15.45 -6.30 3.83
CA GLU A 274 14.26 -6.00 4.61
C GLU A 274 13.53 -7.28 4.99
N ALA A 275 13.05 -7.34 6.22
CA ALA A 275 12.12 -8.37 6.70
C ALA A 275 11.08 -7.73 7.62
N GLY A 276 9.82 -8.07 7.39
CA GLY A 276 8.70 -7.59 8.18
C GLY A 276 7.67 -8.66 8.45
N TYR A 277 7.04 -8.55 9.61
CA TYR A 277 5.90 -9.36 10.02
C TYR A 277 4.87 -8.49 10.72
N SER A 278 3.63 -8.61 10.28
CA SER A 278 2.51 -7.88 10.86
C SER A 278 1.31 -8.79 11.05
N ARG A 279 0.59 -8.57 12.15
CA ARG A 279 -0.70 -9.19 12.42
C ARG A 279 -1.70 -8.11 12.79
N GLN A 280 -2.82 -8.07 12.08
CA GLN A 280 -3.93 -7.15 12.35
C GLN A 280 -5.20 -7.96 12.60
N ASN A 281 -5.89 -7.65 13.69
CA ASN A 281 -7.14 -8.31 14.04
C ASN A 281 -8.25 -7.28 14.16
N ASN A 282 -9.48 -7.68 13.81
CA ASN A 282 -10.68 -6.95 14.21
C ASN A 282 -11.33 -7.63 15.41
N LEU A 283 -11.82 -6.80 16.33
CA LEU A 283 -12.55 -7.23 17.52
C LEU A 283 -14.03 -6.85 17.33
N TYR A 284 -14.90 -7.81 17.34
CA TYR A 284 -16.30 -7.69 17.00
C TYR A 284 -17.08 -6.74 17.90
N ALA A 285 -17.86 -5.82 17.32
CA ALA A 285 -18.77 -4.92 18.03
C ALA A 285 -20.21 -5.03 17.54
N GLY A 286 -20.49 -5.90 16.59
CA GLY A 286 -21.75 -6.01 15.87
C GLY A 286 -21.52 -5.92 14.37
N ASP A 287 -22.51 -6.28 13.56
CA ASP A 287 -22.41 -6.21 12.12
C ASP A 287 -23.12 -4.97 11.58
N THR A 288 -22.39 -4.20 10.79
CA THR A 288 -22.92 -2.99 10.17
C THR A 288 -23.71 -3.20 8.91
N GLN A 289 -23.47 -4.29 8.25
CA GLN A 289 -24.13 -4.58 6.98
C GLN A 289 -25.49 -5.22 7.16
N ASN A 290 -25.90 -5.37 8.41
CA ASN A 290 -27.25 -5.61 8.74
C ASN A 290 -27.87 -6.85 8.22
N THR A 291 -27.13 -7.85 8.37
CA THR A 291 -27.61 -9.16 8.03
C THR A 291 -27.98 -9.96 9.25
N ASN A 292 -27.68 -9.43 10.39
CA ASN A 292 -28.15 -9.93 11.66
C ASN A 292 -29.54 -9.38 11.93
N ASN A 293 -30.47 -9.83 11.15
CA ASN A 293 -31.87 -9.57 11.36
C ASN A 293 -32.45 -10.25 12.57
N ASP A 294 -31.61 -10.79 13.36
CA ASP A 294 -32.02 -11.61 14.44
C ASP A 294 -31.76 -10.85 15.73
N ASN A 295 -32.79 -10.35 16.30
CA ASN A 295 -32.75 -9.77 17.61
C ASN A 295 -32.57 -10.74 18.72
N SER A 296 -32.88 -11.95 18.50
CA SER A 296 -32.30 -13.06 19.22
C SER A 296 -30.78 -12.97 19.12
N SER A 297 -30.27 -12.30 18.12
CA SER A 297 -28.89 -11.93 17.90
C SER A 297 -28.38 -10.87 18.84
N SER A 298 -29.17 -10.18 19.62
CA SER A 298 -28.65 -9.43 20.76
C SER A 298 -27.86 -10.34 21.69
N GLY A 299 -28.34 -11.55 21.88
CA GLY A 299 -27.59 -12.61 22.57
C GLY A 299 -26.35 -13.06 21.80
N LEU A 300 -26.41 -13.16 20.48
CA LEU A 300 -25.30 -13.57 19.63
C LEU A 300 -24.23 -12.46 19.56
N VAL A 301 -24.64 -11.20 19.35
CA VAL A 301 -23.76 -10.02 19.37
C VAL A 301 -23.05 -9.93 20.71
N LYS A 302 -23.79 -9.98 21.82
CA LYS A 302 -23.23 -9.93 23.17
C LYS A 302 -22.27 -11.09 23.47
N LYS A 303 -22.60 -12.30 22.98
CA LYS A 303 -21.77 -13.48 23.15
C LYS A 303 -20.43 -13.39 22.38
N ASN A 304 -20.41 -12.70 21.22
CA ASN A 304 -19.24 -12.59 20.37
C ASN A 304 -18.53 -11.25 20.50
N TYR A 305 -19.09 -10.33 21.28
CA TYR A 305 -18.50 -9.03 21.53
C TYR A 305 -17.03 -9.15 21.99
N GLY A 306 -16.15 -8.36 21.36
CA GLY A 306 -14.73 -8.35 21.65
C GLY A 306 -13.94 -9.57 21.15
N LYS A 307 -14.59 -10.55 20.49
CA LYS A 307 -13.87 -11.68 19.89
C LYS A 307 -13.18 -11.27 18.58
N GLU A 308 -12.06 -11.93 18.31
CA GLU A 308 -11.41 -11.81 17.01
C GLU A 308 -12.27 -12.46 15.93
N THR A 309 -12.69 -11.71 14.96
CA THR A 309 -13.52 -12.18 13.84
C THR A 309 -12.79 -12.16 12.51
N ASN A 310 -11.75 -11.36 12.44
CA ASN A 310 -10.93 -11.24 11.25
C ASN A 310 -9.47 -11.03 11.65
N ARG A 311 -8.57 -11.80 11.00
CA ARG A 311 -7.12 -11.74 11.22
C ARG A 311 -6.44 -11.59 9.88
N ILE A 312 -5.55 -10.63 9.74
CA ILE A 312 -4.64 -10.54 8.61
C ILE A 312 -3.22 -10.71 9.11
N TYR A 313 -2.51 -11.61 8.48
CA TYR A 313 -1.08 -11.83 8.66
C TYR A 313 -0.38 -11.37 7.39
N ARG A 314 0.60 -10.48 7.51
CA ARG A 314 1.43 -10.02 6.41
C ARG A 314 2.90 -10.30 6.72
N GLN A 315 3.58 -10.90 5.76
CA GLN A 315 5.02 -11.11 5.77
C GLN A 315 5.59 -10.46 4.52
N ASN A 316 6.64 -9.68 4.67
CA ASN A 316 7.35 -9.10 3.55
C ASN A 316 8.85 -9.30 3.70
N PHE A 317 9.49 -9.61 2.60
CA PHE A 317 10.94 -9.72 2.46
C PHE A 317 11.34 -8.96 1.21
N ALA A 318 12.36 -8.12 1.30
CA ALA A 318 12.84 -7.40 0.14
C ALA A 318 14.37 -7.29 0.17
N VAL A 319 14.94 -7.27 -1.03
CA VAL A 319 16.33 -6.91 -1.26
C VAL A 319 16.34 -5.74 -2.23
N THR A 320 17.01 -4.65 -1.87
CA THR A 320 17.10 -3.44 -2.67
C THR A 320 18.57 -3.12 -2.93
N TRP A 321 18.91 -2.94 -4.20
CA TRP A 321 20.20 -2.37 -4.60
C TRP A 321 19.98 -0.96 -5.13
N ASN A 322 20.60 0.01 -4.48
CA ASN A 322 20.69 1.39 -4.94
C ASN A 322 22.11 1.67 -5.36
N GLY A 323 22.27 2.18 -6.57
CA GLY A 323 23.55 2.51 -7.14
C GLY A 323 23.59 3.95 -7.66
N GLY A 324 24.72 4.59 -7.51
CA GLY A 324 25.04 5.88 -8.09
C GLY A 324 26.45 5.88 -8.67
N TRP A 325 26.69 6.78 -9.60
CA TRP A 325 28.01 6.97 -10.24
C TRP A 325 28.30 8.46 -10.40
N ASP A 326 29.57 8.81 -10.48
CA ASP A 326 30.04 10.22 -10.54
C ASP A 326 29.51 11.00 -11.75
N ASN A 327 29.08 10.30 -12.81
CA ASN A 327 28.45 10.91 -13.98
C ASN A 327 26.95 11.21 -13.80
N GLY A 328 26.43 11.08 -12.56
CA GLY A 328 25.03 11.34 -12.23
C GLY A 328 24.05 10.22 -12.59
N ILE A 329 24.51 9.11 -13.16
CA ILE A 329 23.66 7.93 -13.37
C ILE A 329 23.30 7.33 -12.02
N THR A 330 22.04 7.01 -11.84
CA THR A 330 21.55 6.29 -10.65
C THR A 330 20.70 5.09 -11.05
N THR A 331 20.62 4.11 -10.16
CA THR A 331 19.76 2.94 -10.35
C THR A 331 19.10 2.54 -9.04
N SER A 332 17.89 2.05 -9.14
CA SER A 332 17.16 1.42 -8.03
C SER A 332 16.60 0.08 -8.50
N ASN A 333 17.01 -0.98 -7.83
CA ASN A 333 16.60 -2.33 -8.20
C ASN A 333 16.15 -3.05 -6.95
N TRP A 334 14.99 -3.67 -6.99
CA TRP A 334 14.53 -4.43 -5.84
C TRP A 334 13.74 -5.67 -6.24
N ALA A 335 13.83 -6.67 -5.37
CA ALA A 335 13.01 -7.86 -5.39
C ALA A 335 12.24 -7.92 -4.08
N GLN A 336 10.93 -8.10 -4.13
CA GLN A 336 10.07 -8.22 -2.95
C GLN A 336 9.23 -9.49 -3.04
N TYR A 337 9.12 -10.17 -1.92
CA TYR A 337 8.13 -11.20 -1.67
C TYR A 337 7.19 -10.73 -0.58
N GLU A 338 5.90 -10.69 -0.86
CA GLU A 338 4.85 -10.41 0.12
C GLU A 338 3.89 -11.60 0.19
N HIS A 339 3.60 -12.05 1.40
CA HIS A 339 2.58 -13.06 1.65
C HIS A 339 1.57 -12.52 2.65
N THR A 340 0.30 -12.56 2.28
CA THR A 340 -0.81 -12.15 3.13
C THR A 340 -1.77 -13.31 3.31
N ARG A 341 -2.12 -13.61 4.55
CA ARG A 341 -3.22 -14.50 4.90
C ARG A 341 -4.33 -13.70 5.54
N ASN A 342 -5.51 -13.75 4.96
CA ASN A 342 -6.73 -13.19 5.51
C ASN A 342 -7.61 -14.33 6.04
N SER A 343 -7.77 -14.38 7.36
CA SER A 343 -8.55 -15.39 8.07
C SER A 343 -9.82 -14.79 8.63
N ARG A 344 -10.98 -15.40 8.34
CA ARG A 344 -12.27 -14.88 8.77
C ARG A 344 -13.08 -15.94 9.49
N LEU A 345 -13.72 -15.52 10.59
CA LEU A 345 -14.56 -16.36 11.40
C LEU A 345 -15.97 -16.47 10.81
N GLY A 346 -16.43 -17.70 10.58
CA GLY A 346 -17.81 -17.97 10.23
C GLY A 346 -18.28 -17.38 8.90
N GLU A 347 -17.34 -17.05 8.01
CA GLU A 347 -17.68 -16.58 6.69
C GLU A 347 -18.41 -17.67 5.93
N GLY A 348 -19.65 -17.37 5.55
CA GLY A 348 -20.44 -18.26 4.72
C GLY A 348 -19.83 -18.40 3.33
N LEU A 349 -20.32 -19.40 2.61
CA LEU A 349 -20.03 -19.59 1.20
C LEU A 349 -20.27 -18.28 0.43
N ALA A 350 -19.31 -17.92 -0.43
CA ALA A 350 -19.33 -16.82 -1.35
C ALA A 350 -20.41 -15.76 -1.11
N GLY A 351 -20.09 -14.82 -0.30
CA GLY A 351 -21.02 -13.75 0.01
C GLY A 351 -22.08 -14.11 1.04
N GLY A 352 -21.87 -15.16 1.80
CA GLY A 352 -22.63 -15.38 3.02
C GLY A 352 -22.46 -14.17 3.93
N THR A 353 -23.55 -13.77 4.53
CA THR A 353 -23.63 -12.65 5.43
C THR A 353 -22.58 -12.77 6.51
N GLU A 354 -21.69 -11.78 6.58
CA GLU A 354 -20.82 -11.64 7.73
C GLU A 354 -21.66 -11.53 8.99
N GLY A 355 -21.18 -12.18 10.04
CA GLY A 355 -21.87 -12.17 11.31
C GLY A 355 -22.73 -13.39 11.61
N LEU A 356 -23.00 -14.25 10.66
CA LEU A 356 -23.56 -15.57 10.95
C LEU A 356 -22.44 -16.47 11.48
N PHE A 357 -22.09 -16.33 12.74
CA PHE A 357 -21.10 -17.18 13.41
C PHE A 357 -21.64 -18.59 13.66
N ASN A 358 -21.95 -19.30 12.58
CA ASN A 358 -22.45 -20.66 12.65
C ASN A 358 -21.37 -21.65 13.10
N SER A 359 -20.13 -21.23 13.07
CA SER A 359 -19.00 -22.06 13.53
C SER A 359 -17.90 -21.20 14.14
N ASN A 360 -17.07 -21.79 14.99
CA ASN A 360 -15.82 -21.18 15.47
C ASN A 360 -14.65 -21.41 14.49
N LYS A 361 -14.95 -21.78 13.25
CA LYS A 361 -13.93 -22.11 12.26
C LYS A 361 -13.58 -20.88 11.44
N PHE A 362 -12.28 -20.63 11.31
CA PHE A 362 -11.76 -19.64 10.40
C PHE A 362 -11.60 -20.22 8.99
N THR A 363 -11.85 -19.40 8.00
CA THR A 363 -11.57 -19.68 6.59
C THR A 363 -10.52 -18.72 6.10
N ASP A 364 -9.59 -19.20 5.28
CA ASP A 364 -8.40 -18.46 4.88
C ASP A 364 -8.42 -18.15 3.39
N THR A 365 -7.96 -16.95 3.06
CA THR A 365 -7.51 -16.55 1.73
C THR A 365 -6.04 -16.17 1.82
N ASP A 366 -5.19 -16.90 1.09
CA ASP A 366 -3.76 -16.62 1.01
C ASP A 366 -3.45 -15.92 -0.31
N LEU A 367 -2.67 -14.84 -0.25
CA LEU A 367 -2.12 -14.13 -1.42
C LEU A 367 -0.61 -14.09 -1.30
N ALA A 368 0.10 -14.62 -2.27
CA ALA A 368 1.53 -14.49 -2.41
C ALA A 368 1.85 -13.63 -3.63
N ASP A 369 2.74 -12.67 -3.48
CA ASP A 369 3.14 -11.72 -4.50
C ASP A 369 4.67 -11.67 -4.58
N VAL A 370 5.21 -11.88 -5.77
CA VAL A 370 6.64 -11.74 -6.08
C VAL A 370 6.79 -10.60 -7.06
N MET A 371 7.54 -9.58 -6.68
CA MET A 371 7.74 -8.39 -7.49
C MET A 371 9.23 -8.16 -7.73
N LEU A 372 9.56 -7.88 -8.97
CA LEU A 372 10.89 -7.44 -9.38
C LEU A 372 10.76 -6.08 -10.04
N HIS A 373 11.62 -5.16 -9.67
CA HIS A 373 11.70 -3.82 -10.23
C HIS A 373 13.15 -3.48 -10.53
N SER A 374 13.37 -2.87 -11.68
CA SER A 374 14.67 -2.35 -12.05
C SER A 374 14.50 -1.03 -12.79
N GLU A 375 15.24 -0.02 -12.38
CA GLU A 375 15.16 1.33 -12.90
C GLU A 375 16.55 1.93 -12.98
N ILE A 376 16.80 2.67 -14.06
CA ILE A 376 17.99 3.49 -14.26
C ILE A 376 17.61 4.90 -14.64
N ASN A 377 18.28 5.89 -14.06
CA ASN A 377 18.15 7.29 -14.38
C ASN A 377 19.41 7.76 -15.08
N LEU A 378 19.24 8.34 -16.24
CA LEU A 378 20.31 8.78 -17.14
C LEU A 378 20.22 10.30 -17.33
N PRO A 379 21.13 11.10 -16.74
CA PRO A 379 21.24 12.50 -17.09
C PRO A 379 21.77 12.63 -18.51
N ILE A 380 21.11 13.41 -19.32
CA ILE A 380 21.44 13.63 -20.73
C ILE A 380 21.51 15.13 -20.97
N ASP A 381 22.66 15.62 -21.39
CA ASP A 381 22.88 16.98 -21.85
C ASP A 381 22.91 17.01 -23.39
N PHE A 382 21.72 17.03 -23.99
CA PHE A 382 21.57 17.11 -25.44
C PHE A 382 20.36 18.00 -25.78
N LEU A 383 20.60 19.12 -26.46
CA LEU A 383 19.64 20.20 -26.77
C LEU A 383 19.16 20.94 -25.52
N VAL A 384 18.72 20.23 -24.52
CA VAL A 384 18.29 20.70 -23.20
C VAL A 384 18.74 19.69 -22.14
N ASN A 385 18.83 20.12 -20.89
CA ASN A 385 19.06 19.20 -19.78
C ASN A 385 17.88 18.23 -19.65
N GLN A 386 18.18 16.93 -19.58
CA GLN A 386 17.18 15.89 -19.51
C GLN A 386 17.60 14.86 -18.46
N ASN A 387 16.61 14.25 -17.86
CA ASN A 387 16.81 13.08 -17.05
C ASN A 387 15.88 11.96 -17.53
N LEU A 388 16.45 10.98 -18.21
CA LEU A 388 15.73 9.85 -18.78
C LEU A 388 15.71 8.71 -17.79
N THR A 389 14.52 8.31 -17.37
CA THR A 389 14.28 7.11 -16.56
C THR A 389 13.81 5.99 -17.46
N LEU A 390 14.48 4.85 -17.39
CA LEU A 390 14.07 3.61 -18.05
C LEU A 390 13.88 2.53 -16.97
N GLY A 391 12.82 1.77 -17.08
CA GLY A 391 12.60 0.70 -16.11
C GLY A 391 11.80 -0.49 -16.64
N THR A 392 11.90 -1.56 -15.89
CA THR A 392 11.15 -2.80 -16.11
C THR A 392 10.66 -3.35 -14.79
N GLU A 393 9.50 -3.98 -14.84
CA GLU A 393 8.89 -4.63 -13.68
C GLU A 393 8.34 -5.99 -14.08
N TRP A 394 8.37 -6.91 -13.14
CA TRP A 394 7.66 -8.18 -13.21
C TRP A 394 6.99 -8.44 -11.89
N ASN A 395 5.71 -8.78 -11.96
CA ASN A 395 4.90 -9.11 -10.80
C ASN A 395 4.21 -10.44 -11.06
N GLN A 396 4.29 -11.36 -10.11
CA GLN A 396 3.55 -12.62 -10.11
C GLN A 396 2.70 -12.71 -8.85
N GLN A 397 1.41 -12.77 -9.04
CA GLN A 397 0.43 -12.95 -7.97
C GLN A 397 -0.13 -14.37 -7.98
N ARG A 398 -0.24 -14.98 -6.80
CA ARG A 398 -0.85 -16.29 -6.59
C ARG A 398 -1.79 -16.21 -5.41
N MET A 399 -3.04 -16.55 -5.63
CA MET A 399 -4.07 -16.58 -4.60
C MET A 399 -4.57 -18.00 -4.39
N LYS A 400 -4.74 -18.35 -3.12
CA LYS A 400 -5.44 -19.56 -2.69
C LYS A 400 -6.64 -19.15 -1.87
N ASP A 401 -7.82 -19.47 -2.35
CA ASP A 401 -9.07 -19.27 -1.62
C ASP A 401 -9.62 -20.61 -1.16
N SER A 402 -9.58 -20.87 0.14
CA SER A 402 -9.99 -22.15 0.72
C SER A 402 -11.49 -22.48 0.57
N THR A 403 -12.29 -21.54 0.14
CA THR A 403 -13.74 -21.74 0.00
C THR A 403 -14.24 -21.70 -1.45
N SER A 404 -13.39 -21.33 -2.42
CA SER A 404 -13.82 -21.22 -3.82
C SER A 404 -14.34 -22.53 -4.41
N PHE A 405 -13.85 -23.67 -3.97
CA PHE A 405 -14.28 -24.99 -4.44
C PHE A 405 -15.51 -25.53 -3.69
N THR A 406 -15.91 -24.93 -2.58
CA THR A 406 -17.06 -25.38 -1.79
C THR A 406 -18.36 -24.65 -2.16
N GLN A 407 -18.32 -23.77 -3.13
CA GLN A 407 -19.49 -23.03 -3.59
C GLN A 407 -20.42 -23.93 -4.39
N THR A 408 -21.45 -24.42 -3.74
CA THR A 408 -22.60 -25.00 -4.45
C THR A 408 -23.61 -23.90 -4.76
N LEU A 409 -23.91 -23.68 -6.02
CA LEU A 409 -25.00 -22.78 -6.42
C LEU A 409 -26.31 -23.35 -5.87
N GLN A 410 -27.01 -22.58 -5.05
CA GLN A 410 -28.41 -22.93 -4.72
C GLN A 410 -29.21 -22.89 -6.00
N GLY A 411 -29.72 -24.08 -6.42
CA GLY A 411 -30.54 -24.20 -7.62
C GLY A 411 -29.93 -25.03 -8.75
N GLY A 412 -28.77 -25.66 -8.54
CA GLY A 412 -28.18 -26.59 -9.49
C GLY A 412 -27.01 -26.05 -10.30
N THR A 413 -26.45 -26.87 -11.14
CA THR A 413 -25.35 -26.52 -12.05
C THR A 413 -25.82 -25.57 -13.14
N ILE A 414 -25.08 -24.50 -13.37
CA ILE A 414 -25.28 -23.70 -14.60
C ILE A 414 -24.79 -24.55 -15.77
N PRO A 415 -25.64 -24.79 -16.80
CA PRO A 415 -25.24 -25.56 -17.97
C PRO A 415 -23.95 -24.99 -18.60
N GLY A 416 -22.92 -25.83 -18.77
CA GLY A 416 -21.64 -25.45 -19.34
C GLY A 416 -20.59 -24.98 -18.32
N MET A 417 -20.90 -24.90 -17.04
CA MET A 417 -19.91 -24.65 -15.99
C MET A 417 -19.56 -25.94 -15.26
N SER A 418 -18.25 -26.19 -15.15
CA SER A 418 -17.73 -27.27 -14.29
C SER A 418 -17.91 -26.90 -12.82
N ASN A 419 -18.29 -27.87 -11.99
CA ASN A 419 -18.29 -27.72 -10.54
C ASN A 419 -16.86 -27.84 -9.95
N ASP A 420 -15.88 -28.23 -10.75
CA ASP A 420 -14.48 -28.36 -10.35
C ASP A 420 -13.80 -27.00 -10.45
N ARG A 421 -13.94 -26.19 -9.42
CA ARG A 421 -13.21 -24.94 -9.29
C ARG A 421 -11.91 -25.18 -8.56
N SER A 422 -10.82 -24.70 -9.15
CA SER A 422 -9.53 -24.67 -8.48
C SER A 422 -9.55 -23.64 -7.34
N PRO A 423 -9.05 -23.98 -6.14
CA PRO A 423 -8.81 -22.97 -5.10
C PRO A 423 -7.66 -22.02 -5.43
N TYR A 424 -6.95 -22.28 -6.52
CA TYR A 424 -5.76 -21.51 -6.90
C TYR A 424 -6.02 -20.68 -8.15
N THR A 425 -5.65 -19.41 -8.07
CA THR A 425 -5.65 -18.46 -9.19
C THR A 425 -4.31 -17.74 -9.23
N SER A 426 -3.78 -17.48 -10.42
CA SER A 426 -2.54 -16.75 -10.59
C SER A 426 -2.55 -15.86 -11.82
N ALA A 427 -1.83 -14.77 -11.76
CA ALA A 427 -1.57 -13.87 -12.89
C ALA A 427 -0.16 -13.31 -12.83
N GLU A 428 0.35 -12.93 -13.98
CA GLU A 428 1.64 -12.25 -14.10
C GLU A 428 1.46 -10.96 -14.89
N ILE A 429 2.21 -9.94 -14.53
CA ILE A 429 2.31 -8.67 -15.24
C ILE A 429 3.79 -8.43 -15.53
N PHE A 430 4.12 -8.23 -16.79
CA PHE A 430 5.42 -7.75 -17.22
C PHE A 430 5.27 -6.33 -17.74
N SER A 431 6.16 -5.43 -17.37
CA SER A 431 6.05 -4.02 -17.71
C SER A 431 7.39 -3.43 -18.14
N LEU A 432 7.30 -2.51 -19.09
CA LEU A 432 8.40 -1.64 -19.51
C LEU A 432 7.92 -0.19 -19.41
N PHE A 433 8.74 0.72 -18.91
CA PHE A 433 8.40 2.14 -18.87
C PHE A 433 9.60 3.03 -19.16
N ALA A 434 9.28 4.20 -19.68
CA ALA A 434 10.22 5.27 -19.91
C ALA A 434 9.56 6.60 -19.52
N GLU A 435 10.32 7.46 -18.86
CA GLU A 435 9.92 8.81 -18.49
C GLU A 435 11.11 9.74 -18.73
N ASN A 436 10.88 10.89 -19.34
CA ASN A 436 11.95 11.86 -19.58
C ASN A 436 11.57 13.23 -19.04
N ASN A 437 12.34 13.74 -18.09
CA ASN A 437 12.20 15.10 -17.59
C ASN A 437 13.11 16.01 -18.38
N MET A 438 12.49 16.92 -19.14
CA MET A 438 13.17 17.83 -20.07
C MET A 438 13.03 19.27 -19.58
N GLU A 439 14.14 19.90 -19.21
CA GLU A 439 14.19 21.34 -18.89
C GLU A 439 14.24 22.14 -20.19
N LEU A 440 13.06 22.47 -20.75
CA LEU A 440 12.98 23.22 -22.00
C LEU A 440 13.51 24.64 -21.86
N THR A 441 13.33 25.23 -20.69
CA THR A 441 13.89 26.52 -20.25
C THR A 441 14.07 26.47 -18.73
N ASP A 442 14.76 27.45 -18.14
CA ASP A 442 14.95 27.57 -16.67
C ASP A 442 13.62 27.56 -15.88
N SER A 443 12.49 27.89 -16.54
CA SER A 443 11.17 27.94 -15.91
C SER A 443 10.18 26.94 -16.47
N THR A 444 10.58 26.11 -17.46
CA THR A 444 9.66 25.20 -18.17
C THR A 444 10.20 23.79 -18.17
N MET A 445 9.47 22.87 -17.54
CA MET A 445 9.76 21.45 -17.57
C MET A 445 8.65 20.68 -18.27
N LEU A 446 9.02 19.82 -19.20
CA LEU A 446 8.12 18.91 -19.92
C LEU A 446 8.49 17.46 -19.57
N THR A 447 7.50 16.68 -19.17
CA THR A 447 7.71 15.27 -18.76
C THR A 447 6.79 14.34 -19.54
N PRO A 448 7.21 13.86 -20.73
CA PRO A 448 6.57 12.73 -21.40
C PRO A 448 6.91 11.42 -20.71
N ALA A 449 5.95 10.52 -20.62
CA ALA A 449 6.15 9.15 -20.15
C ALA A 449 5.31 8.15 -20.93
N LEU A 450 5.79 6.93 -21.03
CA LEU A 450 5.10 5.83 -21.67
C LEU A 450 5.38 4.52 -20.93
N ARG A 451 4.32 3.77 -20.67
CA ARG A 451 4.41 2.44 -20.09
C ARG A 451 3.68 1.42 -20.95
N PHE A 452 4.28 0.27 -21.10
CA PHE A 452 3.69 -0.94 -21.65
C PHE A 452 3.54 -1.98 -20.54
N ASP A 453 2.33 -2.57 -20.42
CA ASP A 453 2.04 -3.67 -19.52
C ASP A 453 1.51 -4.86 -20.32
N HIS A 454 2.03 -6.05 -20.04
CA HIS A 454 1.48 -7.31 -20.53
C HIS A 454 0.99 -8.15 -19.36
N HIS A 455 -0.31 -8.33 -19.28
CA HIS A 455 -0.96 -9.14 -18.25
C HIS A 455 -1.39 -10.48 -18.83
N THR A 456 -1.07 -11.59 -18.18
CA THR A 456 -1.30 -12.95 -18.70
C THR A 456 -2.77 -13.28 -18.98
N ILE A 457 -3.71 -12.58 -18.32
CA ILE A 457 -5.15 -12.84 -18.48
C ILE A 457 -5.80 -11.82 -19.41
N VAL A 458 -5.50 -10.51 -19.25
CA VAL A 458 -6.21 -9.45 -19.98
C VAL A 458 -5.41 -8.83 -21.13
N GLY A 459 -4.18 -9.31 -21.37
CA GLY A 459 -3.37 -8.90 -22.51
C GLY A 459 -2.61 -7.59 -22.30
N ASN A 460 -2.48 -6.81 -23.36
CA ASN A 460 -1.59 -5.66 -23.45
C ASN A 460 -2.30 -4.34 -23.12
N ASN A 461 -1.57 -3.45 -22.46
CA ASN A 461 -2.00 -2.08 -22.22
C ASN A 461 -0.86 -1.11 -22.45
N TRP A 462 -1.18 0.08 -22.95
CA TRP A 462 -0.27 1.22 -23.09
C TRP A 462 -0.79 2.38 -22.25
N SER A 463 0.06 2.97 -21.43
CA SER A 463 -0.27 4.09 -20.55
C SER A 463 0.65 5.29 -20.86
N PRO A 464 0.29 6.15 -21.81
CA PRO A 464 1.00 7.41 -22.04
C PRO A 464 0.63 8.46 -21.01
N SER A 465 1.57 9.37 -20.73
CA SER A 465 1.32 10.61 -20.00
C SER A 465 2.20 11.74 -20.51
N LEU A 466 1.73 12.96 -20.29
CA LEU A 466 2.46 14.19 -20.60
C LEU A 466 2.17 15.21 -19.51
N ASN A 467 3.20 15.68 -18.83
CA ASN A 467 3.10 16.71 -17.80
C ASN A 467 3.92 17.93 -18.23
N LEU A 468 3.43 19.11 -17.89
CA LEU A 468 4.08 20.40 -18.08
C LEU A 468 4.07 21.17 -16.78
N SER A 469 5.22 21.66 -16.38
CA SER A 469 5.38 22.61 -15.27
C SER A 469 5.97 23.90 -15.83
N GLN A 470 5.29 25.03 -15.58
CA GLN A 470 5.68 26.36 -16.07
C GLN A 470 5.74 27.35 -14.91
N GLY A 471 6.91 27.89 -14.63
CA GLY A 471 7.10 29.01 -13.72
C GLY A 471 6.52 30.30 -14.36
N LEU A 472 5.77 31.05 -13.59
CA LEU A 472 5.17 32.33 -13.97
C LEU A 472 5.62 33.39 -12.96
N GLY A 473 6.84 33.94 -13.18
CA GLY A 473 7.52 34.77 -12.19
C GLY A 473 8.05 33.92 -11.01
N ASP A 474 8.37 34.59 -9.92
CA ASP A 474 9.04 33.94 -8.76
C ASP A 474 8.08 33.20 -7.84
N ASP A 475 6.78 33.53 -7.87
CA ASP A 475 5.80 33.06 -6.88
C ASP A 475 4.79 32.04 -7.40
N PHE A 476 4.67 31.86 -8.71
CA PHE A 476 3.64 31.02 -9.31
C PHE A 476 4.22 29.93 -10.20
N THR A 477 3.70 28.73 -10.06
CA THR A 477 3.99 27.62 -10.97
C THR A 477 2.67 27.04 -11.48
N LEU A 478 2.49 27.06 -12.80
CA LEU A 478 1.38 26.39 -13.47
C LEU A 478 1.78 24.96 -13.78
N LYS A 479 1.01 23.99 -13.32
CA LYS A 479 1.21 22.57 -13.60
C LYS A 479 0.00 22.01 -14.36
N MET A 480 0.26 21.36 -15.47
CA MET A 480 -0.75 20.72 -16.31
C MET A 480 -0.32 19.31 -16.66
N GLY A 481 -1.29 18.42 -16.86
CA GLY A 481 -0.97 17.06 -17.25
C GLY A 481 -2.17 16.30 -17.81
N ILE A 482 -1.85 15.34 -18.66
CA ILE A 482 -2.78 14.37 -19.20
C ILE A 482 -2.16 12.99 -19.07
N ALA A 483 -2.93 12.02 -18.61
CA ALA A 483 -2.47 10.65 -18.45
C ALA A 483 -3.62 9.67 -18.70
N ARG A 484 -3.26 8.49 -19.21
CA ARG A 484 -4.18 7.38 -19.30
C ARG A 484 -4.17 6.59 -18.01
N ALA A 485 -5.35 6.32 -17.44
CA ALA A 485 -5.53 5.44 -16.30
C ALA A 485 -5.47 3.97 -16.71
N TYR A 486 -4.94 3.11 -15.83
CA TYR A 486 -4.93 1.67 -16.02
C TYR A 486 -5.25 0.91 -14.73
N LYS A 487 -6.14 -0.05 -14.85
CA LYS A 487 -6.47 -0.99 -13.78
C LYS A 487 -6.73 -2.37 -14.38
N ALA A 488 -5.91 -3.34 -14.05
CA ALA A 488 -6.18 -4.74 -14.34
C ALA A 488 -7.13 -5.32 -13.27
N PRO A 489 -7.90 -6.35 -13.59
CA PRO A 489 -8.70 -7.07 -12.60
C PRO A 489 -7.78 -7.70 -11.54
N SER A 490 -8.30 -7.79 -10.32
CA SER A 490 -7.64 -8.58 -9.27
C SER A 490 -7.82 -10.07 -9.52
N LEU A 491 -7.00 -10.92 -8.90
CA LEU A 491 -7.14 -12.38 -8.99
C LEU A 491 -8.53 -12.88 -8.56
N TYR A 492 -9.19 -12.14 -7.70
CA TYR A 492 -10.53 -12.45 -7.28
C TYR A 492 -11.56 -12.26 -8.41
N GLN A 493 -11.31 -11.34 -9.34
CA GLN A 493 -12.21 -11.02 -10.46
C GLN A 493 -11.94 -11.87 -11.70
N THR A 494 -10.88 -12.66 -11.69
CA THR A 494 -10.48 -13.57 -12.79
C THR A 494 -10.83 -15.01 -12.50
#